data_6b6e45517cb67a44be8173424cda7bf7
#
_entry.id   6b6e45517cb67a44be8173424cda7bf7
#
_cell.length_a   1.000
_cell.length_b   1.000
_cell.length_c   1.000
_cell.angle_alpha   90.00
_cell.angle_beta   90.00
_cell.angle_gamma   90.00
#
_symmetry.space_group_name_H-M   'P 1'
#
loop_
_entity.id
_entity.type
_entity.pdbx_description
1 polymer ?
#
loop_
_entity_poly.entity_id
_entity_poly.type
_entity_poly.pdbx_seq_one_letter_code
_entity_poly.pdbx_strand_id
1 'polypeptide(L)'
;MRKCPYCDFNSHQADRFESNGKLPEDAYLAQLLADLDADLPYVAGRKIQTAFIGGGTPSLMSEDFYYRLMDALREKLSWADNAEITMEANPGTFEQEKFRHFRQAGINRLSIGIQSFQPNLLKTLGRIHNREEAIHAVDKSRAAGFDNINLDLMHGLPDQSLDMALEDLSLAIELNPEHLSWYQLTIEPNTEFYRRPPTLPEDNTLWGIQDAGQALLTQHGYAQYEVSANSKDNRRAAHNLNYWRFGDYIGIGAGAHGKITLVNGEIFRTRKTRHPNHYLNNLPEVLVIKEAIEQEDLPLEFMMNRLRLFETFDLKDYERFTYQSVPFSLIKACETALKQGLLDHDEWTQQRVKTTEKGKLFLNELLELFLP
;
A
#
# COMPACT_ATOMS: atom_id res chain seq x y z
N MET A 1 -8.53 -11.99 16.76
CA MET A 1 -7.07 -11.81 16.51
C MET A 1 -6.51 -10.73 17.42
N ARG A 2 -5.28 -10.88 17.88
CA ARG A 2 -4.57 -9.85 18.65
C ARG A 2 -3.87 -8.91 17.65
N LYS A 3 -3.94 -7.59 17.89
CA LYS A 3 -3.24 -6.59 17.06
C LYS A 3 -1.71 -6.75 17.24
N CYS A 4 -0.96 -6.74 16.15
CA CYS A 4 0.50 -6.79 16.21
C CYS A 4 1.07 -5.52 16.88
N PRO A 5 2.16 -5.62 17.66
CA PRO A 5 2.69 -4.51 18.45
C PRO A 5 3.22 -3.34 17.65
N TYR A 6 3.56 -3.53 16.37
CA TYR A 6 4.06 -2.50 15.45
C TYR A 6 2.98 -1.87 14.57
N CYS A 7 1.80 -2.53 14.46
CA CYS A 7 0.79 -2.19 13.45
C CYS A 7 -0.07 -0.99 13.87
N ASP A 8 -0.12 0.03 13.04
CA ASP A 8 -0.98 1.22 13.19
C ASP A 8 -2.31 1.10 12.40
N PHE A 9 -2.46 0.08 11.55
CA PHE A 9 -3.64 -0.13 10.72
C PHE A 9 -4.94 -0.17 11.53
N ASN A 10 -6.06 0.16 10.85
CA ASN A 10 -7.39 0.15 11.42
C ASN A 10 -7.90 -1.27 11.66
N SER A 11 -7.22 -2.01 12.55
CA SER A 11 -7.57 -3.39 12.89
C SER A 11 -8.25 -3.46 14.25
N HIS A 12 -9.34 -4.23 14.32
CA HIS A 12 -10.15 -4.45 15.51
C HIS A 12 -10.27 -5.94 15.80
N GLN A 13 -10.50 -6.28 17.08
CA GLN A 13 -10.73 -7.67 17.46
C GLN A 13 -12.11 -8.12 16.94
N ALA A 14 -12.14 -9.20 16.18
CA ALA A 14 -13.35 -9.71 15.53
C ALA A 14 -14.45 -10.08 16.54
N ASP A 15 -14.07 -10.68 17.67
CA ASP A 15 -14.97 -11.07 18.76
C ASP A 15 -15.84 -9.94 19.33
N ARG A 16 -15.41 -8.69 19.17
CA ARG A 16 -16.19 -7.50 19.57
C ARG A 16 -17.34 -7.16 18.61
N PHE A 17 -17.33 -7.74 17.42
CA PHE A 17 -18.31 -7.46 16.35
C PHE A 17 -19.09 -8.71 15.96
N GLU A 18 -18.72 -9.86 16.49
CA GLU A 18 -19.43 -11.11 16.25
C GLU A 18 -20.77 -11.14 16.98
N SER A 19 -21.80 -11.55 16.25
CA SER A 19 -23.08 -11.92 16.80
C SER A 19 -23.29 -13.41 16.55
N ASN A 20 -23.50 -14.18 17.61
CA ASN A 20 -23.59 -15.64 17.55
C ASN A 20 -22.35 -16.32 16.92
N GLY A 21 -21.15 -15.77 17.15
CA GLY A 21 -19.88 -16.30 16.62
C GLY A 21 -19.68 -16.04 15.12
N LYS A 22 -20.40 -15.08 14.53
CA LYS A 22 -20.26 -14.69 13.11
C LYS A 22 -20.09 -13.19 12.98
N LEU A 23 -19.26 -12.77 12.03
CA LEU A 23 -19.13 -11.37 11.63
C LEU A 23 -20.44 -10.89 10.99
N PRO A 24 -20.83 -9.62 11.14
CA PRO A 24 -22.06 -9.06 10.57
C PRO A 24 -21.91 -8.77 9.06
N GLU A 25 -21.59 -9.80 8.27
CA GLU A 25 -21.21 -9.67 6.85
C GLU A 25 -22.31 -9.04 5.99
N ASP A 26 -23.58 -9.43 6.19
CA ASP A 26 -24.70 -8.85 5.43
C ASP A 26 -24.87 -7.36 5.69
N ALA A 27 -24.80 -6.95 6.95
CA ALA A 27 -24.89 -5.55 7.33
C ALA A 27 -23.68 -4.76 6.81
N TYR A 28 -22.49 -5.36 6.88
CA TYR A 28 -21.27 -4.73 6.39
C TYR A 28 -21.28 -4.57 4.86
N LEU A 29 -21.73 -5.59 4.12
CA LEU A 29 -21.88 -5.52 2.68
C LEU A 29 -22.90 -4.44 2.27
N ALA A 30 -24.07 -4.41 2.92
CA ALA A 30 -25.07 -3.39 2.65
C ALA A 30 -24.50 -1.98 2.89
N GLN A 31 -23.75 -1.80 3.95
CA GLN A 31 -23.11 -0.51 4.27
C GLN A 31 -22.01 -0.13 3.29
N LEU A 32 -21.18 -1.08 2.83
CA LEU A 32 -20.18 -0.84 1.79
C LEU A 32 -20.83 -0.37 0.47
N LEU A 33 -21.95 -0.98 0.09
CA LEU A 33 -22.65 -0.61 -1.14
C LEU A 33 -23.33 0.75 -1.02
N ALA A 34 -23.91 1.08 0.13
CA ALA A 34 -24.46 2.40 0.39
C ALA A 34 -23.36 3.49 0.39
N ASP A 35 -22.22 3.18 0.95
CA ASP A 35 -21.03 4.05 0.95
C ASP A 35 -20.52 4.27 -0.49
N LEU A 36 -20.48 3.20 -1.31
CA LEU A 36 -20.14 3.32 -2.73
C LEU A 36 -21.15 4.19 -3.48
N ASP A 37 -22.45 3.99 -3.25
CA ASP A 37 -23.51 4.77 -3.92
C ASP A 37 -23.38 6.27 -3.63
N ALA A 38 -22.96 6.65 -2.42
CA ALA A 38 -22.67 8.03 -2.05
C ALA A 38 -21.42 8.60 -2.77
N ASP A 39 -20.44 7.75 -3.12
CA ASP A 39 -19.22 8.15 -3.80
C ASP A 39 -19.31 8.03 -5.35
N LEU A 40 -20.32 7.36 -5.92
CA LEU A 40 -20.49 7.21 -7.37
C LEU A 40 -20.44 8.53 -8.17
N PRO A 41 -20.99 9.67 -7.69
CA PRO A 41 -20.87 10.94 -8.40
C PRO A 41 -19.41 11.35 -8.67
N TYR A 42 -18.49 10.97 -7.80
CA TYR A 42 -17.05 11.27 -7.97
C TYR A 42 -16.36 10.36 -8.99
N VAL A 43 -16.90 9.16 -9.24
CA VAL A 43 -16.40 8.26 -10.29
C VAL A 43 -16.65 8.87 -11.68
N ALA A 44 -17.80 9.54 -11.87
CA ALA A 44 -18.12 10.31 -13.07
C ALA A 44 -17.91 9.54 -14.39
N GLY A 45 -18.26 8.24 -14.40
CA GLY A 45 -18.10 7.37 -15.58
C GLY A 45 -16.69 6.93 -15.91
N ARG A 46 -15.69 7.24 -15.08
CA ARG A 46 -14.31 6.76 -15.24
C ARG A 46 -14.25 5.25 -15.03
N LYS A 47 -13.37 4.57 -15.80
CA LYS A 47 -13.10 3.14 -15.59
C LYS A 47 -12.21 2.91 -14.38
N ILE A 48 -12.58 1.94 -13.55
CA ILE A 48 -11.75 1.47 -12.43
C ILE A 48 -10.59 0.66 -12.99
N GLN A 49 -9.38 1.11 -12.71
CA GLN A 49 -8.14 0.47 -13.13
C GLN A 49 -7.67 -0.55 -12.10
N THR A 50 -7.91 -0.24 -10.82
CA THR A 50 -7.45 -1.08 -9.71
C THR A 50 -8.46 -1.08 -8.57
N ALA A 51 -8.51 -2.18 -7.82
CA ALA A 51 -9.14 -2.25 -6.51
C ALA A 51 -8.17 -2.90 -5.52
N PHE A 52 -8.14 -2.40 -4.30
CA PHE A 52 -7.31 -2.93 -3.22
C PHE A 52 -8.18 -3.23 -1.99
N ILE A 53 -8.23 -4.49 -1.62
CA ILE A 53 -9.00 -4.98 -0.47
C ILE A 53 -8.01 -5.20 0.67
N GLY A 54 -7.94 -4.22 1.57
CA GLY A 54 -6.96 -4.18 2.64
C GLY A 54 -7.55 -3.72 3.97
N GLY A 55 -6.69 -3.49 4.95
CA GLY A 55 -7.04 -2.99 6.27
C GLY A 55 -6.62 -3.91 7.40
N GLY A 56 -7.55 -4.41 8.21
CA GLY A 56 -7.22 -5.27 9.34
C GLY A 56 -6.85 -6.70 8.90
N THR A 57 -7.82 -7.46 8.46
CA THR A 57 -7.64 -8.81 7.91
C THR A 57 -8.82 -9.14 7.02
N PRO A 58 -8.83 -8.67 5.77
CA PRO A 58 -9.97 -8.84 4.88
C PRO A 58 -10.29 -10.31 4.59
N SER A 59 -9.28 -11.18 4.57
CA SER A 59 -9.44 -12.62 4.36
C SER A 59 -10.26 -13.36 5.44
N LEU A 60 -10.66 -12.69 6.53
CA LEU A 60 -11.57 -13.26 7.53
C LEU A 60 -13.01 -13.39 7.03
N MET A 61 -13.45 -12.50 6.13
CA MET A 61 -14.81 -12.56 5.58
C MET A 61 -15.04 -13.87 4.82
N SER A 62 -16.30 -14.27 4.70
CA SER A 62 -16.67 -15.49 3.98
C SER A 62 -16.45 -15.37 2.47
N GLU A 63 -16.42 -16.51 1.82
CA GLU A 63 -16.33 -16.60 0.36
C GLU A 63 -17.56 -15.98 -0.31
N ASP A 64 -18.75 -16.25 0.25
CA ASP A 64 -20.03 -15.70 -0.21
C ASP A 64 -20.03 -14.17 -0.16
N PHE A 65 -19.46 -13.60 0.90
CA PHE A 65 -19.30 -12.15 1.01
C PHE A 65 -18.54 -11.57 -0.20
N TYR A 66 -17.44 -12.20 -0.62
CA TYR A 66 -16.65 -11.70 -1.75
C TYR A 66 -17.31 -11.92 -3.09
N TYR A 67 -18.03 -13.02 -3.30
CA TYR A 67 -18.82 -13.19 -4.52
C TYR A 67 -19.86 -12.07 -4.65
N ARG A 68 -20.62 -11.82 -3.61
CA ARG A 68 -21.65 -10.80 -3.60
C ARG A 68 -21.09 -9.38 -3.72
N LEU A 69 -19.98 -9.09 -3.04
CA LEU A 69 -19.30 -7.80 -3.16
C LEU A 69 -18.83 -7.56 -4.59
N MET A 70 -18.12 -8.51 -5.16
CA MET A 70 -17.53 -8.35 -6.49
C MET A 70 -18.59 -8.28 -7.59
N ASP A 71 -19.69 -9.01 -7.47
CA ASP A 71 -20.81 -8.93 -8.40
C ASP A 71 -21.48 -7.54 -8.33
N ALA A 72 -21.74 -7.02 -7.14
CA ALA A 72 -22.31 -5.69 -6.95
C ALA A 72 -21.36 -4.58 -7.46
N LEU A 73 -20.05 -4.72 -7.24
CA LEU A 73 -19.06 -3.76 -7.77
C LEU A 73 -19.00 -3.78 -9.31
N ARG A 74 -19.14 -4.95 -9.94
CA ARG A 74 -19.20 -5.07 -11.41
C ARG A 74 -20.47 -4.47 -11.99
N GLU A 75 -21.58 -4.59 -11.30
CA GLU A 75 -22.87 -3.99 -11.71
C GLU A 75 -22.82 -2.45 -11.65
N LYS A 76 -22.22 -1.89 -10.59
CA LYS A 76 -22.24 -0.45 -10.31
C LYS A 76 -21.11 0.35 -10.99
N LEU A 77 -20.01 -0.29 -11.33
CA LEU A 77 -18.79 0.36 -11.80
C LEU A 77 -18.35 -0.16 -13.17
N SER A 78 -17.83 0.74 -13.99
CA SER A 78 -17.13 0.35 -15.23
C SER A 78 -15.68 -0.02 -14.91
N TRP A 79 -15.24 -1.19 -15.37
CA TRP A 79 -13.90 -1.70 -15.13
C TRP A 79 -13.05 -1.67 -16.40
N ALA A 80 -11.75 -1.48 -16.24
CA ALA A 80 -10.80 -1.77 -17.30
C ALA A 80 -10.67 -3.28 -17.50
N ASP A 81 -10.40 -3.71 -18.74
CA ASP A 81 -10.33 -5.14 -19.10
C ASP A 81 -9.24 -5.89 -18.33
N ASN A 82 -8.17 -5.18 -17.95
CA ASN A 82 -7.01 -5.70 -17.22
C ASN A 82 -6.92 -5.12 -15.80
N ALA A 83 -8.04 -4.77 -15.17
CA ALA A 83 -8.05 -4.19 -13.84
C ALA A 83 -7.35 -5.11 -12.82
N GLU A 84 -6.46 -4.53 -12.02
CA GLU A 84 -5.80 -5.23 -10.92
C GLU A 84 -6.71 -5.20 -9.68
N ILE A 85 -7.06 -6.37 -9.18
CA ILE A 85 -7.85 -6.52 -7.95
C ILE A 85 -7.01 -7.27 -6.93
N THR A 86 -6.45 -6.53 -5.99
CA THR A 86 -5.55 -7.04 -4.96
C THR A 86 -6.30 -7.30 -3.65
N MET A 87 -5.95 -8.39 -2.98
CA MET A 87 -6.37 -8.68 -1.61
C MET A 87 -5.17 -8.88 -0.71
N GLU A 88 -5.18 -8.26 0.47
CA GLU A 88 -4.26 -8.58 1.56
C GLU A 88 -4.68 -9.88 2.23
N ALA A 89 -3.70 -10.74 2.51
CA ALA A 89 -3.88 -11.99 3.21
C ALA A 89 -2.77 -12.23 4.23
N ASN A 90 -3.11 -12.91 5.32
CA ASN A 90 -2.10 -13.49 6.20
C ASN A 90 -1.77 -14.92 5.74
N PRO A 91 -0.57 -15.42 6.03
CA PRO A 91 -0.17 -16.76 5.61
C PRO A 91 -0.74 -17.90 6.48
N GLY A 92 -1.74 -17.65 7.32
CA GLY A 92 -2.37 -18.68 8.16
C GLY A 92 -3.16 -19.72 7.33
N THR A 93 -3.29 -20.93 7.86
CA THR A 93 -3.95 -22.05 7.17
C THR A 93 -5.39 -21.78 6.81
N PHE A 94 -6.12 -21.06 7.64
CA PHE A 94 -7.52 -20.70 7.41
C PHE A 94 -7.72 -19.86 6.14
N GLU A 95 -6.83 -18.91 5.90
CA GLU A 95 -6.89 -18.04 4.71
C GLU A 95 -6.53 -18.81 3.44
N GLN A 96 -5.57 -19.72 3.51
CA GLN A 96 -5.11 -20.52 2.38
C GLN A 96 -6.22 -21.37 1.75
N GLU A 97 -7.16 -21.89 2.57
CA GLU A 97 -8.30 -22.68 2.08
C GLU A 97 -9.24 -21.85 1.19
N LYS A 98 -9.30 -20.52 1.43
CA LYS A 98 -10.17 -19.59 0.70
C LYS A 98 -9.57 -19.05 -0.60
N PHE A 99 -8.27 -19.19 -0.86
CA PHE A 99 -7.61 -18.56 -2.00
C PHE A 99 -8.26 -18.89 -3.34
N ARG A 100 -8.71 -20.13 -3.53
CA ARG A 100 -9.45 -20.52 -4.75
C ARG A 100 -10.73 -19.73 -4.93
N HIS A 101 -11.49 -19.54 -3.89
CA HIS A 101 -12.74 -18.78 -3.91
C HIS A 101 -12.49 -17.29 -4.17
N PHE A 102 -11.47 -16.72 -3.57
CA PHE A 102 -11.06 -15.34 -3.86
C PHE A 102 -10.69 -15.16 -5.33
N ARG A 103 -9.94 -16.11 -5.90
CA ARG A 103 -9.60 -16.11 -7.33
C ARG A 103 -10.85 -16.20 -8.21
N GLN A 104 -11.80 -17.06 -7.87
CA GLN A 104 -13.09 -17.21 -8.57
C GLN A 104 -13.99 -15.97 -8.45
N ALA A 105 -13.98 -15.28 -7.32
CA ALA A 105 -14.68 -14.00 -7.15
C ALA A 105 -14.07 -12.88 -8.03
N GLY A 106 -12.86 -13.09 -8.58
CA GLY A 106 -12.21 -12.17 -9.52
C GLY A 106 -11.06 -11.40 -8.95
N ILE A 107 -10.64 -11.71 -7.71
CA ILE A 107 -9.38 -11.19 -7.16
C ILE A 107 -8.25 -11.84 -7.96
N ASN A 108 -7.34 -11.02 -8.51
CA ASN A 108 -6.30 -11.50 -9.42
C ASN A 108 -4.86 -11.24 -8.94
N ARG A 109 -4.72 -10.60 -7.78
CA ARG A 109 -3.44 -10.38 -7.11
C ARG A 109 -3.59 -10.62 -5.61
N LEU A 110 -2.59 -11.26 -4.97
CA LEU A 110 -2.49 -11.40 -3.52
C LEU A 110 -1.30 -10.62 -2.99
N SER A 111 -1.47 -9.96 -1.83
CA SER A 111 -0.38 -9.40 -1.02
C SER A 111 -0.35 -10.19 0.30
N ILE A 112 0.72 -10.99 0.48
CA ILE A 112 0.82 -11.91 1.62
C ILE A 112 1.78 -11.33 2.66
N GLY A 113 1.25 -10.98 3.83
CA GLY A 113 1.99 -10.36 4.91
C GLY A 113 2.84 -11.37 5.69
N ILE A 114 3.98 -11.76 5.16
CA ILE A 114 4.93 -12.71 5.79
C ILE A 114 5.73 -12.04 6.89
N GLN A 115 6.28 -10.87 6.62
CA GLN A 115 7.10 -10.01 7.47
C GLN A 115 8.51 -10.56 7.72
N SER A 116 8.68 -11.82 8.10
CA SER A 116 9.94 -12.54 8.28
C SER A 116 9.68 -14.05 8.24
N PHE A 117 10.70 -14.83 7.99
CA PHE A 117 10.68 -16.30 8.13
C PHE A 117 11.41 -16.78 9.39
N GLN A 118 11.99 -15.86 10.16
CA GLN A 118 12.72 -16.17 11.39
C GLN A 118 11.73 -16.32 12.57
N PRO A 119 11.67 -17.49 13.26
CA PRO A 119 10.69 -17.72 14.31
C PRO A 119 10.74 -16.73 15.48
N ASN A 120 11.96 -16.30 15.86
CA ASN A 120 12.16 -15.32 16.92
C ASN A 120 11.65 -13.93 16.53
N LEU A 121 11.88 -13.50 15.28
CA LEU A 121 11.42 -12.21 14.77
C LEU A 121 9.90 -12.20 14.61
N LEU A 122 9.30 -13.26 14.07
CA LEU A 122 7.85 -13.42 14.00
C LEU A 122 7.21 -13.33 15.39
N LYS A 123 7.79 -13.97 16.40
CA LYS A 123 7.32 -13.88 17.78
C LYS A 123 7.41 -12.45 18.32
N THR A 124 8.50 -11.73 18.07
CA THR A 124 8.69 -10.34 18.48
C THR A 124 7.66 -9.42 17.79
N LEU A 125 7.37 -9.66 16.52
CA LEU A 125 6.34 -8.95 15.74
C LEU A 125 4.91 -9.35 16.17
N GLY A 126 4.73 -10.33 17.05
CA GLY A 126 3.40 -10.81 17.49
C GLY A 126 2.63 -11.52 16.37
N ARG A 127 3.36 -12.05 15.37
CA ARG A 127 2.76 -12.87 14.29
C ARG A 127 2.42 -14.27 14.84
N ILE A 128 1.31 -14.83 14.32
CA ILE A 128 0.80 -16.13 14.78
C ILE A 128 1.20 -17.27 13.84
N HIS A 129 1.57 -16.97 12.61
CA HIS A 129 2.05 -17.96 11.64
C HIS A 129 3.54 -18.27 11.86
N ASN A 130 3.96 -19.42 11.37
CA ASN A 130 5.33 -19.86 11.34
C ASN A 130 5.92 -19.86 9.92
N ARG A 131 7.21 -20.25 9.78
CA ARG A 131 7.93 -20.31 8.49
C ARG A 131 7.24 -21.23 7.48
N GLU A 132 6.83 -22.40 7.92
CA GLU A 132 6.21 -23.43 7.07
C GLU A 132 4.85 -22.96 6.55
N GLU A 133 4.04 -22.32 7.38
CA GLU A 133 2.78 -21.73 6.97
C GLU A 133 2.98 -20.59 5.94
N ALA A 134 4.04 -19.79 6.11
CA ALA A 134 4.39 -18.75 5.15
C ALA A 134 4.76 -19.32 3.76
N ILE A 135 5.56 -20.38 3.72
CA ILE A 135 5.92 -21.09 2.49
C ILE A 135 4.68 -21.71 1.85
N HIS A 136 3.88 -22.45 2.64
CA HIS A 136 2.66 -23.09 2.15
C HIS A 136 1.64 -22.08 1.60
N ALA A 137 1.60 -20.85 2.15
CA ALA A 137 0.69 -19.82 1.64
C ALA A 137 0.99 -19.46 0.17
N VAL A 138 2.27 -19.41 -0.20
CA VAL A 138 2.68 -19.17 -1.60
C VAL A 138 2.28 -20.35 -2.48
N ASP A 139 2.59 -21.58 -2.07
CA ASP A 139 2.21 -22.80 -2.82
C ASP A 139 0.71 -22.88 -3.02
N LYS A 140 -0.08 -22.63 -1.99
CA LYS A 140 -1.55 -22.64 -2.04
C LYS A 140 -2.10 -21.53 -2.93
N SER A 141 -1.50 -20.35 -2.93
CA SER A 141 -1.91 -19.27 -3.82
C SER A 141 -1.64 -19.62 -5.29
N ARG A 142 -0.50 -20.24 -5.59
CA ARG A 142 -0.20 -20.77 -6.94
C ARG A 142 -1.20 -21.87 -7.36
N ALA A 143 -1.45 -22.83 -6.47
CA ALA A 143 -2.44 -23.91 -6.72
C ALA A 143 -3.86 -23.37 -6.92
N ALA A 144 -4.19 -22.21 -6.32
CA ALA A 144 -5.45 -21.51 -6.54
C ALA A 144 -5.53 -20.73 -7.86
N GLY A 145 -4.42 -20.63 -8.61
CA GLY A 145 -4.37 -19.97 -9.93
C GLY A 145 -3.96 -18.50 -9.87
N PHE A 146 -3.31 -18.04 -8.78
CA PHE A 146 -2.71 -16.72 -8.75
C PHE A 146 -1.33 -16.73 -9.43
N ASP A 147 -1.16 -15.85 -10.39
CA ASP A 147 0.07 -15.58 -11.14
C ASP A 147 0.65 -14.18 -10.87
N ASN A 148 0.09 -13.48 -9.89
CA ASN A 148 0.57 -12.19 -9.41
C ASN A 148 0.49 -12.15 -7.88
N ILE A 149 1.65 -12.41 -7.25
CA ILE A 149 1.78 -12.52 -5.80
C ILE A 149 2.83 -11.52 -5.34
N ASN A 150 2.48 -10.76 -4.31
CA ASN A 150 3.41 -9.97 -3.54
C ASN A 150 3.66 -10.64 -2.19
N LEU A 151 4.90 -10.65 -1.75
CA LEU A 151 5.27 -10.96 -0.38
C LEU A 151 5.72 -9.69 0.32
N ASP A 152 5.10 -9.39 1.46
CA ASP A 152 5.51 -8.29 2.31
C ASP A 152 6.53 -8.80 3.32
N LEU A 153 7.74 -8.24 3.28
CA LEU A 153 8.84 -8.52 4.19
C LEU A 153 9.33 -7.23 4.86
N MET A 154 9.72 -7.37 6.11
CA MET A 154 10.28 -6.28 6.90
C MET A 154 11.77 -6.54 7.19
N HIS A 155 12.55 -5.47 7.23
CA HIS A 155 13.91 -5.49 7.74
C HIS A 155 14.13 -4.43 8.82
N GLY A 156 15.32 -4.42 9.43
CA GLY A 156 15.58 -3.54 10.56
C GLY A 156 14.75 -3.92 11.79
N LEU A 157 14.41 -5.20 11.91
CA LEU A 157 13.62 -5.74 13.02
C LEU A 157 14.45 -5.78 14.32
N PRO A 158 13.80 -5.79 15.50
CA PRO A 158 14.51 -5.90 16.76
C PRO A 158 15.45 -7.11 16.78
N ASP A 159 16.73 -6.86 17.13
CA ASP A 159 17.81 -7.86 17.18
C ASP A 159 18.11 -8.56 15.85
N GLN A 160 17.66 -8.02 14.72
CA GLN A 160 17.94 -8.57 13.40
C GLN A 160 19.38 -8.29 12.95
N SER A 161 20.13 -9.33 12.61
CA SER A 161 21.42 -9.21 11.96
C SER A 161 21.31 -9.11 10.44
N LEU A 162 22.39 -8.71 9.78
CA LEU A 162 22.50 -8.73 8.32
C LEU A 162 22.19 -10.12 7.75
N ASP A 163 22.79 -11.17 8.30
CA ASP A 163 22.61 -12.54 7.84
C ASP A 163 21.13 -12.97 7.93
N MET A 164 20.45 -12.65 9.03
CA MET A 164 19.02 -12.95 9.21
C MET A 164 18.15 -12.23 8.17
N ALA A 165 18.43 -10.97 7.86
CA ALA A 165 17.70 -10.21 6.87
C ALA A 165 17.91 -10.78 5.45
N LEU A 166 19.14 -11.16 5.11
CA LEU A 166 19.47 -11.77 3.81
C LEU A 166 18.92 -13.20 3.68
N GLU A 167 18.84 -13.96 4.77
CA GLU A 167 18.20 -15.29 4.77
C GLU A 167 16.69 -15.17 4.50
N ASP A 168 16.00 -14.23 5.17
CA ASP A 168 14.59 -13.94 4.90
C ASP A 168 14.35 -13.57 3.43
N LEU A 169 15.19 -12.68 2.90
CA LEU A 169 15.07 -12.22 1.53
C LEU A 169 15.40 -13.32 0.51
N SER A 170 16.41 -14.14 0.77
CA SER A 170 16.79 -15.29 -0.06
C SER A 170 15.65 -16.29 -0.17
N LEU A 171 15.03 -16.63 0.95
CA LEU A 171 13.89 -17.55 0.95
C LEU A 171 12.69 -16.96 0.19
N ALA A 172 12.41 -15.66 0.35
CA ALA A 172 11.37 -15.01 -0.44
C ALA A 172 11.63 -15.06 -1.93
N ILE A 173 12.88 -14.87 -2.34
CA ILE A 173 13.33 -14.98 -3.75
C ILE A 173 13.16 -16.42 -4.26
N GLU A 174 13.50 -17.44 -3.47
CA GLU A 174 13.33 -18.86 -3.82
C GLU A 174 11.86 -19.22 -4.06
N LEU A 175 10.92 -18.61 -3.30
CA LEU A 175 9.48 -18.76 -3.51
C LEU A 175 8.98 -18.10 -4.82
N ASN A 176 9.83 -17.34 -5.48
CA ASN A 176 9.65 -16.78 -6.81
C ASN A 176 8.35 -15.99 -6.99
N PRO A 177 8.02 -15.01 -6.14
CA PRO A 177 6.90 -14.11 -6.38
C PRO A 177 7.22 -13.12 -7.51
N GLU A 178 6.19 -12.54 -8.13
CA GLU A 178 6.33 -11.47 -9.12
C GLU A 178 6.73 -10.14 -8.48
N HIS A 179 6.43 -9.98 -7.19
CA HIS A 179 6.60 -8.73 -6.47
C HIS A 179 7.07 -8.97 -5.04
N LEU A 180 7.97 -8.12 -4.55
CA LEU A 180 8.42 -8.09 -3.18
C LEU A 180 8.30 -6.68 -2.62
N SER A 181 7.48 -6.49 -1.59
CA SER A 181 7.52 -5.31 -0.74
C SER A 181 8.52 -5.58 0.38
N TRP A 182 9.64 -4.87 0.35
CA TRP A 182 10.70 -5.02 1.35
C TRP A 182 10.98 -3.67 1.99
N TYR A 183 10.59 -3.50 3.25
CA TYR A 183 10.56 -2.21 3.92
C TYR A 183 11.10 -2.29 5.34
N GLN A 184 11.72 -1.18 5.77
CA GLN A 184 12.26 -1.05 7.11
C GLN A 184 11.14 -0.89 8.15
N LEU A 185 11.29 -1.52 9.32
CA LEU A 185 10.40 -1.29 10.45
C LEU A 185 10.46 0.18 10.87
N THR A 186 9.32 0.84 10.87
CA THR A 186 9.10 2.17 11.47
C THR A 186 8.29 2.06 12.76
N ILE A 187 8.62 2.91 13.72
CA ILE A 187 7.90 2.96 15.00
C ILE A 187 6.78 4.00 14.89
N GLU A 188 5.58 3.52 14.58
CA GLU A 188 4.44 4.39 14.34
C GLU A 188 3.73 4.81 15.64
N PRO A 189 3.25 6.06 15.75
CA PRO A 189 2.45 6.53 16.88
C PRO A 189 1.23 5.63 17.14
N ASN A 190 0.81 5.57 18.40
CA ASN A 190 -0.33 4.76 18.85
C ASN A 190 -0.15 3.23 18.76
N THR A 191 1.07 2.74 18.53
CA THR A 191 1.42 1.31 18.58
C THR A 191 1.99 0.90 19.95
N GLU A 192 2.09 -0.41 20.21
CA GLU A 192 2.77 -0.91 21.40
C GLU A 192 4.27 -0.61 21.34
N PHE A 193 4.90 -0.74 20.16
CA PHE A 193 6.31 -0.40 19.95
C PHE A 193 6.60 1.09 20.17
N TYR A 194 5.65 1.99 19.90
CA TYR A 194 5.80 3.40 20.24
C TYR A 194 5.80 3.65 21.76
N ARG A 195 4.97 2.91 22.49
CA ARG A 195 4.88 3.03 23.96
C ARG A 195 6.07 2.36 24.67
N ARG A 196 6.60 1.30 24.11
CA ARG A 196 7.72 0.50 24.59
C ARG A 196 8.63 0.16 23.44
N PRO A 197 9.47 1.12 22.99
CA PRO A 197 10.31 0.90 21.83
C PRO A 197 11.26 -0.29 22.06
N PRO A 198 11.30 -1.24 21.12
CA PRO A 198 12.28 -2.31 21.15
C PRO A 198 13.67 -1.75 20.78
N THR A 199 14.71 -2.49 21.09
CA THR A 199 16.05 -2.20 20.60
C THR A 199 16.11 -2.53 19.12
N LEU A 200 16.36 -1.53 18.27
CA LEU A 200 16.55 -1.70 16.83
C LEU A 200 18.04 -1.83 16.51
N PRO A 201 18.41 -2.40 15.35
CA PRO A 201 19.78 -2.41 14.87
C PRO A 201 20.33 -0.98 14.72
N GLU A 202 21.64 -0.83 14.90
CA GLU A 202 22.32 0.45 14.69
C GLU A 202 22.31 0.84 13.20
N ASP A 203 22.45 2.14 12.91
CA ASP A 203 22.38 2.70 11.56
C ASP A 203 23.33 2.00 10.57
N ASN A 204 24.56 1.70 10.97
CA ASN A 204 25.49 0.97 10.11
C ASN A 204 25.00 -0.42 9.73
N THR A 205 24.29 -1.10 10.63
CA THR A 205 23.67 -2.41 10.35
C THR A 205 22.50 -2.24 9.42
N LEU A 206 21.65 -1.21 9.64
CA LEU A 206 20.50 -0.90 8.77
C LEU A 206 20.95 -0.58 7.34
N TRP A 207 21.99 0.24 7.18
CA TRP A 207 22.60 0.53 5.88
C TRP A 207 23.17 -0.73 5.21
N GLY A 208 23.90 -1.56 5.97
CA GLY A 208 24.42 -2.82 5.45
C GLY A 208 23.32 -3.78 4.98
N ILE A 209 22.21 -3.86 5.72
CA ILE A 209 21.05 -4.67 5.33
C ILE A 209 20.43 -4.12 4.03
N GLN A 210 20.20 -2.80 3.96
CA GLN A 210 19.60 -2.16 2.79
C GLN A 210 20.45 -2.37 1.53
N ASP A 211 21.75 -2.11 1.60
CA ASP A 211 22.65 -2.22 0.45
C ASP A 211 22.79 -3.67 -0.03
N ALA A 212 23.04 -4.59 0.89
CA ALA A 212 23.22 -6.00 0.54
C ALA A 212 21.91 -6.63 0.05
N GLY A 213 20.77 -6.28 0.67
CA GLY A 213 19.47 -6.77 0.25
C GLY A 213 19.06 -6.26 -1.13
N GLN A 214 19.29 -4.99 -1.42
CA GLN A 214 19.00 -4.43 -2.75
C GLN A 214 19.91 -5.03 -3.84
N ALA A 215 21.17 -5.30 -3.53
CA ALA A 215 22.08 -6.00 -4.43
C ALA A 215 21.59 -7.43 -4.71
N LEU A 216 21.15 -8.15 -3.67
CA LEU A 216 20.60 -9.51 -3.78
C LEU A 216 19.34 -9.53 -4.66
N LEU A 217 18.40 -8.61 -4.44
CA LEU A 217 17.18 -8.47 -5.25
C LEU A 217 17.52 -8.23 -6.73
N THR A 218 18.43 -7.29 -7.00
CA THR A 218 18.87 -6.96 -8.36
C THR A 218 19.51 -8.17 -9.05
N GLN A 219 20.37 -8.92 -8.35
CA GLN A 219 21.02 -10.12 -8.86
C GLN A 219 20.01 -11.19 -9.29
N HIS A 220 18.83 -11.24 -8.64
CA HIS A 220 17.77 -12.20 -8.95
C HIS A 220 16.66 -11.62 -9.84
N GLY A 221 16.92 -10.51 -10.52
CA GLY A 221 16.03 -9.92 -11.53
C GLY A 221 14.86 -9.11 -10.97
N TYR A 222 14.89 -8.74 -9.69
CA TYR A 222 13.94 -7.79 -9.13
C TYR A 222 14.43 -6.37 -9.35
N ALA A 223 13.64 -5.57 -10.06
CA ALA A 223 13.92 -4.15 -10.24
C ALA A 223 13.16 -3.33 -9.19
N GLN A 224 13.90 -2.57 -8.42
CA GLN A 224 13.30 -1.59 -7.52
C GLN A 224 12.68 -0.46 -8.33
N TYR A 225 11.39 -0.18 -8.16
CA TYR A 225 10.68 0.85 -8.90
C TYR A 225 10.14 1.97 -8.02
N GLU A 226 10.09 1.76 -6.70
CA GLU A 226 9.77 2.74 -5.68
C GLU A 226 10.52 2.42 -4.37
N VAL A 227 10.37 3.26 -3.36
CA VAL A 227 11.16 3.23 -2.10
C VAL A 227 11.23 1.84 -1.46
N SER A 228 10.13 1.08 -1.45
CA SER A 228 10.02 -0.21 -0.74
C SER A 228 9.51 -1.37 -1.59
N ALA A 229 9.41 -1.20 -2.91
CA ALA A 229 8.85 -2.24 -3.76
C ALA A 229 9.75 -2.61 -4.94
N ASN A 230 9.85 -3.90 -5.16
CA ASN A 230 10.65 -4.54 -6.18
C ASN A 230 9.79 -5.52 -6.99
N SER A 231 9.97 -5.58 -8.30
CA SER A 231 9.19 -6.48 -9.15
C SER A 231 10.03 -7.14 -10.24
N LYS A 232 9.64 -8.34 -10.63
CA LYS A 232 10.11 -9.02 -11.86
C LYS A 232 9.21 -8.63 -13.04
N ASP A 233 9.77 -8.72 -14.24
CA ASP A 233 9.02 -8.63 -15.51
C ASP A 233 8.01 -7.47 -15.56
N ASN A 234 8.36 -6.35 -14.94
CA ASN A 234 7.50 -5.18 -14.84
C ASN A 234 6.12 -5.42 -14.16
N ARG A 235 6.01 -6.47 -13.32
CA ARG A 235 4.80 -6.79 -12.53
C ARG A 235 4.65 -5.85 -11.32
N ARG A 236 4.74 -4.55 -11.58
CA ARG A 236 4.58 -3.50 -10.57
C ARG A 236 3.14 -3.47 -10.06
N ALA A 237 2.94 -3.15 -8.78
CA ALA A 237 1.61 -2.99 -8.19
C ALA A 237 0.90 -1.79 -8.82
N ALA A 238 -0.10 -2.05 -9.67
CA ALA A 238 -0.81 -1.00 -10.39
C ALA A 238 -1.55 -0.05 -9.45
N HIS A 239 -2.07 -0.58 -8.35
CA HIS A 239 -2.74 0.21 -7.32
C HIS A 239 -1.78 1.19 -6.63
N ASN A 240 -0.57 0.75 -6.25
CA ASN A 240 0.45 1.62 -5.65
C ASN A 240 0.92 2.68 -6.66
N LEU A 241 1.11 2.29 -7.92
CA LEU A 241 1.46 3.24 -8.99
C LEU A 241 0.40 4.32 -9.18
N ASN A 242 -0.89 4.00 -9.02
CA ASN A 242 -1.94 5.01 -9.06
C ASN A 242 -1.74 6.08 -7.97
N TYR A 243 -1.47 5.67 -6.73
CA TYR A 243 -1.16 6.62 -5.65
C TYR A 243 0.08 7.46 -5.95
N TRP A 244 1.19 6.79 -6.28
CA TRP A 244 2.46 7.48 -6.47
C TRP A 244 2.48 8.36 -7.72
N ARG A 245 1.61 8.13 -8.70
CA ARG A 245 1.40 9.01 -9.84
C ARG A 245 0.36 10.09 -9.60
N PHE A 246 -0.05 10.27 -8.36
CA PHE A 246 -1.05 11.25 -7.95
C PHE A 246 -2.45 11.00 -8.54
N GLY A 247 -2.78 9.75 -8.86
CA GLY A 247 -4.09 9.35 -9.38
C GLY A 247 -5.21 9.48 -8.34
N ASP A 248 -6.45 9.56 -8.81
CA ASP A 248 -7.63 9.58 -7.97
C ASP A 248 -7.99 8.16 -7.50
N TYR A 249 -8.61 8.10 -6.35
CA TYR A 249 -9.18 6.88 -5.80
C TYR A 249 -10.32 7.20 -4.84
N ILE A 250 -11.32 6.34 -4.79
CA ILE A 250 -12.36 6.34 -3.76
C ILE A 250 -12.04 5.26 -2.73
N GLY A 251 -12.46 5.48 -1.49
CA GLY A 251 -12.31 4.49 -0.43
C GLY A 251 -13.64 4.23 0.24
N ILE A 252 -14.10 2.98 0.20
CA ILE A 252 -15.29 2.50 0.90
C ILE A 252 -14.90 1.59 2.05
N GLY A 253 -15.63 1.65 3.14
CA GLY A 253 -15.36 0.83 4.33
C GLY A 253 -14.83 1.64 5.52
N ALA A 254 -14.89 1.01 6.70
CA ALA A 254 -14.48 1.65 7.95
C ALA A 254 -12.98 2.05 7.92
N GLY A 255 -12.71 3.34 8.03
CA GLY A 255 -11.37 3.90 8.00
C GLY A 255 -10.76 4.03 6.60
N ALA A 256 -11.55 3.85 5.53
CA ALA A 256 -11.08 4.03 4.18
C ALA A 256 -10.80 5.50 3.86
N HIS A 257 -9.86 5.74 2.97
CA HIS A 257 -9.44 7.05 2.49
C HIS A 257 -9.67 7.17 0.98
N GLY A 258 -9.86 8.38 0.50
CA GLY A 258 -9.97 8.71 -0.91
C GLY A 258 -9.24 10.00 -1.25
N LYS A 259 -8.93 10.19 -2.53
CA LYS A 259 -8.47 11.45 -3.11
C LYS A 259 -9.19 11.66 -4.43
N ILE A 260 -9.84 12.80 -4.57
CA ILE A 260 -10.68 13.14 -5.72
C ILE A 260 -10.25 14.48 -6.28
N THR A 261 -10.04 14.50 -7.59
CA THR A 261 -9.81 15.72 -8.35
C THR A 261 -11.08 16.03 -9.17
N LEU A 262 -11.68 17.18 -8.93
CA LEU A 262 -12.84 17.65 -9.67
C LEU A 262 -12.42 18.35 -10.98
N VAL A 263 -13.34 18.41 -11.93
CA VAL A 263 -13.09 19.06 -13.23
C VAL A 263 -12.78 20.56 -13.14
N ASN A 264 -13.15 21.20 -12.03
CA ASN A 264 -12.81 22.60 -11.75
C ASN A 264 -11.40 22.78 -11.14
N GLY A 265 -10.65 21.67 -10.96
CA GLY A 265 -9.31 21.67 -10.38
C GLY A 265 -9.28 21.64 -8.85
N GLU A 266 -10.43 21.57 -8.18
CA GLU A 266 -10.47 21.33 -6.73
C GLU A 266 -10.06 19.89 -6.42
N ILE A 267 -9.17 19.73 -5.45
CA ILE A 267 -8.72 18.41 -4.99
C ILE A 267 -9.04 18.30 -3.52
N PHE A 268 -9.63 17.19 -3.14
CA PHE A 268 -9.90 16.92 -1.73
C PHE A 268 -9.59 15.47 -1.36
N ARG A 269 -9.28 15.28 -0.11
CA ARG A 269 -9.16 13.97 0.52
C ARG A 269 -10.46 13.62 1.21
N THR A 270 -10.83 12.34 1.16
CA THR A 270 -11.94 11.81 1.95
C THR A 270 -11.39 10.85 3.00
N ARG A 271 -12.05 10.81 4.14
CA ARG A 271 -11.72 9.89 5.22
C ARG A 271 -13.02 9.38 5.85
N LYS A 272 -13.22 8.07 5.83
CA LYS A 272 -14.37 7.43 6.45
C LYS A 272 -14.13 7.19 7.93
N THR A 273 -15.22 7.10 8.73
CA THR A 273 -15.08 6.81 10.16
C THR A 273 -14.33 5.50 10.41
N ARG A 274 -13.43 5.50 11.39
CA ARG A 274 -12.55 4.35 11.67
C ARG A 274 -13.22 3.24 12.45
N HIS A 275 -14.16 3.56 13.35
CA HIS A 275 -14.75 2.58 14.25
C HIS A 275 -15.85 1.77 13.55
N PRO A 276 -15.72 0.42 13.42
CA PRO A 276 -16.66 -0.42 12.66
C PRO A 276 -18.11 -0.28 13.11
N ASN A 277 -18.40 -0.26 14.42
CA ASN A 277 -19.79 -0.08 14.90
C ASN A 277 -20.37 1.29 14.51
N HIS A 278 -19.54 2.33 14.52
CA HIS A 278 -20.01 3.65 14.07
C HIS A 278 -20.27 3.63 12.56
N TYR A 279 -19.41 2.96 11.80
CA TYR A 279 -19.58 2.77 10.35
C TYR A 279 -20.88 2.02 10.03
N LEU A 280 -21.18 0.94 10.74
CA LEU A 280 -22.36 0.10 10.51
C LEU A 280 -23.69 0.77 10.90
N ASN A 281 -23.68 1.71 11.84
CA ASN A 281 -24.90 2.24 12.45
C ASN A 281 -25.23 3.68 12.01
N ASN A 282 -24.53 4.23 11.02
CA ASN A 282 -24.77 5.59 10.55
C ASN A 282 -24.92 5.66 9.03
N LEU A 283 -25.55 6.75 8.57
CA LEU A 283 -25.69 7.02 7.14
C LEU A 283 -24.34 7.41 6.51
N PRO A 284 -24.10 7.08 5.23
CA PRO A 284 -22.84 7.40 4.55
C PRO A 284 -22.41 8.86 4.64
N GLU A 285 -23.34 9.80 4.60
CA GLU A 285 -23.07 11.24 4.64
C GLU A 285 -22.46 11.68 5.97
N VAL A 286 -22.77 10.97 7.06
CA VAL A 286 -22.20 11.22 8.42
C VAL A 286 -20.84 10.57 8.59
N LEU A 287 -20.53 9.57 7.75
CA LEU A 287 -19.31 8.76 7.87
C LEU A 287 -18.10 9.40 7.23
N VAL A 288 -18.30 10.36 6.33
CA VAL A 288 -17.22 10.93 5.51
C VAL A 288 -16.79 12.30 6.02
N ILE A 289 -15.49 12.49 6.18
CA ILE A 289 -14.84 13.79 6.35
C ILE A 289 -14.18 14.13 5.01
N LYS A 290 -14.42 15.36 4.52
CA LYS A 290 -13.80 15.91 3.31
C LYS A 290 -12.91 17.06 3.68
N GLU A 291 -11.66 17.03 3.23
CA GLU A 291 -10.64 18.05 3.50
C GLU A 291 -10.06 18.47 2.14
N ALA A 292 -10.27 19.73 1.76
CA ALA A 292 -9.66 20.29 0.55
C ALA A 292 -8.13 20.35 0.72
N ILE A 293 -7.41 20.10 -0.37
CA ILE A 293 -5.97 20.36 -0.42
C ILE A 293 -5.78 21.80 -0.87
N GLU A 294 -5.20 22.62 0.01
CA GLU A 294 -4.95 24.02 -0.29
C GLU A 294 -3.92 24.17 -1.43
N GLN A 295 -4.04 25.23 -2.19
CA GLN A 295 -3.15 25.44 -3.35
C GLN A 295 -1.67 25.55 -2.99
N GLU A 296 -1.37 26.07 -1.81
CA GLU A 296 0.01 26.21 -1.32
C GLU A 296 0.63 24.88 -0.92
N ASP A 297 -0.19 23.89 -0.48
CA ASP A 297 0.25 22.55 -0.10
C ASP A 297 0.39 21.61 -1.30
N LEU A 298 -0.27 21.92 -2.42
CA LEU A 298 -0.38 21.04 -3.57
C LEU A 298 0.96 20.64 -4.19
N PRO A 299 2.00 21.51 -4.27
CA PRO A 299 3.33 21.11 -4.73
C PRO A 299 3.95 20.00 -3.89
N LEU A 300 3.89 20.13 -2.55
CA LEU A 300 4.38 19.10 -1.63
C LEU A 300 3.58 17.81 -1.77
N GLU A 301 2.25 17.89 -1.77
CA GLU A 301 1.35 16.75 -1.91
C GLU A 301 1.62 15.95 -3.20
N PHE A 302 1.85 16.65 -4.32
CA PHE A 302 2.21 16.03 -5.59
C PHE A 302 3.60 15.39 -5.54
N MET A 303 4.62 16.13 -5.10
CA MET A 303 6.00 15.67 -5.10
C MET A 303 6.23 14.56 -4.08
N MET A 304 5.54 14.57 -2.93
CA MET A 304 5.58 13.52 -1.92
C MET A 304 5.14 12.15 -2.49
N ASN A 305 4.22 12.15 -3.44
CA ASN A 305 3.83 10.93 -4.16
C ASN A 305 4.81 10.61 -5.30
N ARG A 306 5.09 11.57 -6.17
CA ARG A 306 5.88 11.34 -7.39
C ARG A 306 7.33 10.94 -7.12
N LEU A 307 7.98 11.52 -6.13
CA LEU A 307 9.38 11.25 -5.80
C LEU A 307 9.59 9.90 -5.09
N ARG A 308 8.53 9.22 -4.68
CA ARG A 308 8.64 7.83 -4.26
C ARG A 308 8.98 6.89 -5.41
N LEU A 309 8.54 7.22 -6.64
CA LEU A 309 8.84 6.45 -7.84
C LEU A 309 10.23 6.80 -8.38
N PHE A 310 10.97 5.78 -8.81
CA PHE A 310 12.29 5.93 -9.41
C PHE A 310 12.24 6.12 -10.93
N GLU A 311 11.03 6.28 -11.47
CA GLU A 311 10.81 6.63 -12.87
C GLU A 311 10.96 8.13 -13.09
N THR A 312 11.45 8.50 -14.27
CA THR A 312 11.42 9.88 -14.75
C THR A 312 9.98 10.30 -15.05
N PHE A 313 9.61 11.53 -14.72
CA PHE A 313 8.30 12.08 -15.06
C PHE A 313 8.40 13.49 -15.64
N ASP A 314 7.43 13.88 -16.47
CA ASP A 314 7.34 15.22 -17.04
C ASP A 314 6.77 16.19 -15.98
N LEU A 315 7.32 17.37 -15.88
CA LEU A 315 6.79 18.41 -14.98
C LEU A 315 5.34 18.80 -15.32
N LYS A 316 4.92 18.62 -16.59
CA LYS A 316 3.53 18.77 -17.03
C LYS A 316 2.57 17.77 -16.41
N ASP A 317 3.05 16.68 -15.82
CA ASP A 317 2.20 15.78 -15.03
C ASP A 317 1.57 16.51 -13.85
N TYR A 318 2.25 17.52 -13.29
CA TYR A 318 1.64 18.39 -12.27
C TYR A 318 0.37 19.04 -12.81
N GLU A 319 0.44 19.68 -13.98
CA GLU A 319 -0.72 20.33 -14.60
C GLU A 319 -1.83 19.34 -14.96
N ARG A 320 -1.43 18.16 -15.46
CA ARG A 320 -2.36 17.09 -15.85
C ARG A 320 -3.17 16.56 -14.68
N PHE A 321 -2.54 16.37 -13.53
CA PHE A 321 -3.17 15.73 -12.36
C PHE A 321 -3.79 16.71 -11.37
N THR A 322 -3.36 17.98 -11.42
CA THR A 322 -3.86 19.02 -10.52
C THR A 322 -4.79 20.03 -11.18
N TYR A 323 -4.82 20.08 -12.51
CA TYR A 323 -5.46 21.14 -13.32
C TYR A 323 -4.95 22.55 -12.97
N GLN A 324 -3.76 22.67 -12.37
CA GLN A 324 -3.11 23.91 -11.99
C GLN A 324 -1.82 24.07 -12.78
N SER A 325 -1.47 25.29 -13.17
CA SER A 325 -0.15 25.56 -13.75
C SER A 325 0.97 25.29 -12.72
N VAL A 326 2.14 24.86 -13.23
CA VAL A 326 3.31 24.61 -12.37
C VAL A 326 3.69 25.90 -11.64
N PRO A 327 3.63 25.95 -10.29
CA PRO A 327 3.93 27.17 -9.56
C PRO A 327 5.44 27.44 -9.53
N PHE A 328 5.80 28.74 -9.44
CA PHE A 328 7.21 29.14 -9.35
C PHE A 328 7.94 28.55 -8.14
N SER A 329 7.24 28.38 -7.02
CA SER A 329 7.78 27.73 -5.82
C SER A 329 8.29 26.30 -6.09
N LEU A 330 7.53 25.51 -6.86
CA LEU A 330 7.92 24.15 -7.24
C LEU A 330 9.17 24.15 -8.13
N ILE A 331 9.24 25.07 -9.13
CA ILE A 331 10.42 25.20 -9.99
C ILE A 331 11.66 25.56 -9.14
N LYS A 332 11.53 26.54 -8.27
CA LYS A 332 12.61 26.98 -7.37
C LYS A 332 13.09 25.87 -6.43
N ALA A 333 12.18 25.05 -5.89
CA ALA A 333 12.52 23.89 -5.09
C ALA A 333 13.32 22.84 -5.88
N CYS A 334 12.88 22.53 -7.11
CA CYS A 334 13.64 21.65 -8.03
C CYS A 334 15.04 22.19 -8.34
N GLU A 335 15.18 23.50 -8.63
CA GLU A 335 16.49 24.13 -8.86
C GLU A 335 17.42 24.04 -7.64
N THR A 336 16.84 24.13 -6.43
CA THR A 336 17.59 23.94 -5.17
C THR A 336 18.03 22.51 -5.02
N ALA A 337 17.14 21.55 -5.29
CA ALA A 337 17.42 20.12 -5.27
C ALA A 337 18.52 19.72 -6.27
N LEU A 338 18.54 20.33 -7.48
CA LEU A 338 19.61 20.16 -8.47
C LEU A 338 20.97 20.62 -7.95
N LYS A 339 21.02 21.81 -7.33
CA LYS A 339 22.28 22.34 -6.73
C LYS A 339 22.81 21.45 -5.62
N GLN A 340 21.92 20.74 -4.92
CA GLN A 340 22.28 19.77 -3.88
C GLN A 340 22.61 18.38 -4.44
N GLY A 341 22.44 18.15 -5.75
CA GLY A 341 22.67 16.87 -6.42
C GLY A 341 21.63 15.81 -6.08
N LEU A 342 20.40 16.21 -5.68
CA LEU A 342 19.29 15.31 -5.34
C LEU A 342 18.43 14.96 -6.57
N LEU A 343 18.40 15.84 -7.57
CA LEU A 343 17.74 15.61 -8.87
C LEU A 343 18.76 15.56 -10.01
N ASP A 344 18.38 14.85 -11.06
CA ASP A 344 19.18 14.64 -12.26
C ASP A 344 19.17 15.90 -13.15
N HIS A 345 20.35 16.44 -13.46
CA HIS A 345 20.49 17.67 -14.22
C HIS A 345 20.12 17.50 -15.70
N ASP A 346 20.46 16.36 -16.30
CA ASP A 346 20.24 16.12 -17.73
C ASP A 346 18.74 15.95 -18.01
N GLU A 347 18.03 15.27 -17.12
CA GLU A 347 16.57 15.15 -17.19
C GLU A 347 15.88 16.51 -17.00
N TRP A 348 16.37 17.33 -16.08
CA TRP A 348 15.82 18.67 -15.84
C TRP A 348 15.92 19.60 -17.04
N THR A 349 16.99 19.54 -17.81
CA THR A 349 17.12 20.33 -19.05
C THR A 349 16.03 20.02 -20.09
N GLN A 350 15.38 18.86 -19.95
CA GLN A 350 14.27 18.39 -20.78
C GLN A 350 12.90 18.60 -20.11
N GLN A 351 12.84 19.39 -19.04
CA GLN A 351 11.65 19.63 -18.21
C GLN A 351 11.11 18.34 -17.55
N ARG A 352 11.98 17.38 -17.30
CA ARG A 352 11.65 16.14 -16.61
C ARG A 352 12.31 16.10 -15.23
N VAL A 353 11.68 15.40 -14.32
CA VAL A 353 12.15 15.22 -12.94
C VAL A 353 12.54 13.75 -12.73
N LYS A 354 13.73 13.55 -12.19
CA LYS A 354 14.26 12.25 -11.79
C LYS A 354 15.16 12.41 -10.57
N THR A 355 15.01 11.55 -9.58
CA THR A 355 15.92 11.49 -8.44
C THR A 355 17.26 10.88 -8.84
N THR A 356 18.35 11.43 -8.31
CA THR A 356 19.66 10.76 -8.34
C THR A 356 19.69 9.65 -7.28
N GLU A 357 20.72 8.81 -7.24
CA GLU A 357 20.91 7.85 -6.14
C GLU A 357 20.97 8.57 -4.79
N LYS A 358 21.64 9.72 -4.72
CA LYS A 358 21.63 10.57 -3.52
C LYS A 358 20.22 11.04 -3.18
N GLY A 359 19.42 11.48 -4.17
CA GLY A 359 18.05 11.93 -3.95
C GLY A 359 17.11 10.84 -3.46
N LYS A 360 17.35 9.58 -3.85
CA LYS A 360 16.59 8.42 -3.33
C LYS A 360 16.92 8.16 -1.86
N LEU A 361 18.18 8.22 -1.49
CA LEU A 361 18.66 8.00 -0.12
C LEU A 361 18.21 9.12 0.83
N PHE A 362 18.18 10.36 0.36
CA PHE A 362 17.82 11.55 1.13
C PHE A 362 16.48 12.11 0.69
N LEU A 363 15.49 11.21 0.54
CA LEU A 363 14.16 11.59 0.05
C LEU A 363 13.44 12.57 0.98
N ASN A 364 13.59 12.44 2.29
CA ASN A 364 12.96 13.36 3.25
C ASN A 364 13.52 14.77 3.11
N GLU A 365 14.85 14.92 3.03
CA GLU A 365 15.51 16.21 2.82
C GLU A 365 15.13 16.82 1.47
N LEU A 366 14.94 15.98 0.45
CA LEU A 366 14.44 16.42 -0.85
C LEU A 366 13.00 16.95 -0.72
N LEU A 367 12.14 16.26 0.02
CA LEU A 367 10.74 16.66 0.22
C LEU A 367 10.59 17.93 1.04
N GLU A 368 11.48 18.19 2.00
CA GLU A 368 11.50 19.43 2.79
C GLU A 368 11.64 20.69 1.94
N LEU A 369 12.26 20.59 0.74
CA LEU A 369 12.39 21.72 -0.18
C LEU A 369 11.05 22.15 -0.79
N PHE A 370 10.02 21.32 -0.74
CA PHE A 370 8.69 21.60 -1.28
C PHE A 370 7.68 22.05 -0.20
N LEU A 371 8.11 22.17 1.05
CA LEU A 371 7.29 22.78 2.12
C LEU A 371 6.93 24.22 1.76
N PRO A 372 5.67 24.67 2.04
CA PRO A 372 5.20 26.00 1.71
C PRO A 372 5.95 27.13 2.46
#